data_da3491353a769ba18d898fdf9af266d1
#
_entry.id   da3491353a769ba18d898fdf9af266d1
#
_cell.length_a   1.000
_cell.length_b   1.000
_cell.length_c   1.000
_cell.angle_alpha   90.00
_cell.angle_beta   90.00
_cell.angle_gamma   90.00
#
_symmetry.space_group_name_H-M   'P 1'
#
loop_
_entity.id
_entity.type
_entity.pdbx_description
1 polymer ?
#
loop_
_entity_poly.entity_id
_entity_poly.type
_entity_poly.pdbx_seq_one_letter_code
_entity_poly.pdbx_strand_id
1 'polypeptide(L)'
;MFYANDFINNYYDLENSMRDIYDNYQVAYSFKTNYTPAVCNLVKKLGGYAEVVSDMEYQLALKIGFRPEHIVYNGPGKGKMLEHCLLNGGLLNVDNMEEFNKICNIALNNPEKDFGIGIRVNFDIGNQLHSRFGLDIENGDFVD
;
A
#
# COMPACT_ATOMS: atom_id res chain seq x y z
N MET A 1 7.80 -24.98 -5.75
CA MET A 1 6.49 -25.36 -6.36
C MET A 1 5.40 -24.58 -5.62
N PHE A 2 4.45 -23.98 -6.33
CA PHE A 2 3.34 -23.23 -5.72
C PHE A 2 2.10 -24.12 -5.63
N TYR A 3 1.56 -24.27 -4.44
CA TYR A 3 0.35 -25.05 -4.20
C TYR A 3 -0.83 -24.10 -3.96
N ALA A 4 -1.70 -23.96 -4.95
CA ALA A 4 -2.78 -22.99 -4.91
C ALA A 4 -3.78 -23.24 -3.77
N ASN A 5 -4.06 -24.52 -3.48
CA ASN A 5 -5.00 -24.86 -2.40
C ASN A 5 -4.45 -24.49 -1.02
N ASP A 6 -3.15 -24.71 -0.78
CA ASP A 6 -2.53 -24.33 0.49
C ASP A 6 -2.53 -22.80 0.66
N PHE A 7 -2.28 -22.08 -0.42
CA PHE A 7 -2.37 -20.61 -0.40
C PHE A 7 -3.79 -20.13 -0.08
N ILE A 8 -4.80 -20.72 -0.71
CA ILE A 8 -6.21 -20.39 -0.47
C ILE A 8 -6.60 -20.69 0.98
N ASN A 9 -6.22 -21.85 1.51
CA ASN A 9 -6.51 -22.21 2.88
C ASN A 9 -5.86 -21.23 3.86
N ASN A 10 -4.56 -20.93 3.69
CA ASN A 10 -3.85 -19.96 4.53
C ASN A 10 -4.46 -18.56 4.46
N TYR A 11 -4.96 -18.15 3.28
CA TYR A 11 -5.65 -16.87 3.12
C TYR A 11 -6.93 -16.83 3.94
N TYR A 12 -7.76 -17.86 3.86
CA TYR A 12 -8.99 -17.95 4.64
C TYR A 12 -8.75 -18.11 6.14
N ASP A 13 -7.71 -18.83 6.55
CA ASP A 13 -7.33 -18.95 7.96
C ASP A 13 -6.95 -17.58 8.54
N LEU A 14 -6.18 -16.77 7.79
CA LEU A 14 -5.86 -15.41 8.16
C LEU A 14 -7.12 -14.53 8.25
N GLU A 15 -7.98 -14.56 7.23
CA GLU A 15 -9.23 -13.80 7.22
C GLU A 15 -10.14 -14.15 8.39
N ASN A 16 -10.33 -15.45 8.65
CA ASN A 16 -11.17 -15.90 9.76
C ASN A 16 -10.61 -15.43 11.12
N SER A 17 -9.28 -15.55 11.31
CA SER A 17 -8.62 -15.09 12.54
C SER A 17 -8.77 -13.58 12.78
N MET A 18 -8.75 -12.78 11.71
CA MET A 18 -8.98 -11.33 11.82
C MET A 18 -10.45 -11.01 12.09
N ARG A 19 -11.37 -11.67 11.40
CA ARG A 19 -12.82 -11.45 11.52
C ARG A 19 -13.34 -11.73 12.92
N ASP A 20 -12.75 -12.71 13.62
CA ASP A 20 -13.10 -13.05 14.99
C ASP A 20 -12.78 -11.93 15.99
N ILE A 21 -11.88 -10.99 15.61
CA ILE A 21 -11.40 -9.92 16.47
C ILE A 21 -11.91 -8.54 16.02
N TYR A 22 -11.94 -8.28 14.72
CA TYR A 22 -12.21 -6.96 14.16
C TYR A 22 -12.73 -7.04 12.73
N ASP A 23 -13.95 -6.57 12.50
CA ASP A 23 -14.64 -6.72 11.21
C ASP A 23 -14.13 -5.75 10.12
N ASN A 24 -13.55 -4.60 10.52
CA ASN A 24 -13.07 -3.58 9.57
C ASN A 24 -11.59 -3.78 9.26
N TYR A 25 -11.27 -4.81 8.52
CA TYR A 25 -9.91 -5.11 8.04
C TYR A 25 -9.89 -5.42 6.55
N GLN A 26 -8.71 -5.34 5.94
CA GLN A 26 -8.48 -5.75 4.57
C GLN A 26 -7.10 -6.39 4.43
N VAL A 27 -7.05 -7.58 3.84
CA VAL A 27 -5.78 -8.24 3.52
C VAL A 27 -5.19 -7.62 2.27
N ALA A 28 -3.98 -7.06 2.37
CA ALA A 28 -3.23 -6.55 1.24
C ALA A 28 -1.99 -7.43 0.99
N TYR A 29 -1.92 -8.02 -0.21
CA TYR A 29 -0.83 -8.91 -0.61
C TYR A 29 0.35 -8.14 -1.19
N SER A 30 1.54 -8.36 -0.64
CA SER A 30 2.75 -7.65 -1.04
C SER A 30 3.36 -8.19 -2.32
N PHE A 31 3.27 -7.41 -3.40
CA PHE A 31 3.81 -7.78 -4.72
C PHE A 31 5.34 -7.92 -4.71
N LYS A 32 6.04 -7.08 -3.92
CA LYS A 32 7.51 -7.15 -3.82
C LYS A 32 8.03 -8.52 -3.39
N THR A 33 7.22 -9.32 -2.70
CA THR A 33 7.61 -10.67 -2.26
C THR A 33 7.41 -11.71 -3.36
N ASN A 34 6.35 -11.59 -4.14
CA ASN A 34 6.08 -12.43 -5.29
C ASN A 34 4.99 -11.80 -6.18
N TYR A 35 5.38 -11.16 -7.25
CA TYR A 35 4.47 -10.55 -8.24
C TYR A 35 4.16 -11.47 -9.44
N THR A 36 4.27 -12.80 -9.28
CA THR A 36 3.82 -13.73 -10.32
C THR A 36 2.34 -13.48 -10.64
N PRO A 37 1.97 -13.19 -11.90
CA PRO A 37 0.61 -12.77 -12.24
C PRO A 37 -0.48 -13.78 -11.83
N ALA A 38 -0.17 -15.07 -11.87
CA ALA A 38 -1.11 -16.12 -11.44
C ALA A 38 -1.42 -16.03 -9.94
N VAL A 39 -0.41 -15.77 -9.10
CA VAL A 39 -0.57 -15.60 -7.64
C VAL A 39 -1.35 -14.32 -7.35
N CYS A 40 -0.95 -13.20 -7.96
CA CYS A 40 -1.63 -11.92 -7.78
C CYS A 40 -3.09 -11.97 -8.24
N ASN A 41 -3.39 -12.65 -9.35
CA ASN A 41 -4.77 -12.85 -9.79
C ASN A 41 -5.58 -13.75 -8.85
N LEU A 42 -4.94 -14.72 -8.19
CA LEU A 42 -5.59 -15.51 -7.15
C LEU A 42 -5.96 -14.65 -5.95
N VAL A 43 -5.05 -13.81 -5.46
CA VAL A 43 -5.34 -12.83 -4.39
C VAL A 43 -6.53 -11.94 -4.76
N LYS A 44 -6.55 -11.41 -5.98
CA LYS A 44 -7.69 -10.61 -6.47
C LYS A 44 -9.01 -11.39 -6.41
N LYS A 45 -9.01 -12.66 -6.83
CA LYS A 45 -10.21 -13.52 -6.81
C LYS A 45 -10.69 -13.82 -5.39
N LEU A 46 -9.79 -13.83 -4.41
CA LEU A 46 -10.09 -14.00 -2.99
C LEU A 46 -10.56 -12.70 -2.31
N GLY A 47 -10.61 -11.57 -3.04
CA GLY A 47 -11.03 -10.29 -2.49
C GLY A 47 -9.90 -9.47 -1.85
N GLY A 48 -8.66 -9.96 -1.89
CA GLY A 48 -7.50 -9.25 -1.35
C GLY A 48 -7.11 -8.04 -2.18
N TYR A 49 -6.43 -7.09 -1.54
CA TYR A 49 -5.84 -5.90 -2.17
C TYR A 49 -4.42 -6.18 -2.65
N ALA A 50 -3.94 -5.37 -3.59
CA ALA A 50 -2.55 -5.36 -4.00
C ALA A 50 -1.76 -4.34 -3.19
N GLU A 51 -0.74 -4.76 -2.45
CA GLU A 51 0.26 -3.85 -1.89
C GLU A 51 1.45 -3.79 -2.84
N VAL A 52 1.76 -2.59 -3.34
CA VAL A 52 2.78 -2.33 -4.36
C VAL A 52 3.77 -1.26 -3.88
N VAL A 53 5.04 -1.36 -4.33
CA VAL A 53 6.10 -0.45 -3.88
C VAL A 53 6.80 0.30 -5.03
N SER A 54 6.30 0.14 -6.26
CA SER A 54 6.86 0.78 -7.45
C SER A 54 5.81 1.02 -8.53
N ASP A 55 6.08 1.96 -9.45
CA ASP A 55 5.24 2.19 -10.63
C ASP A 55 5.04 0.91 -11.46
N MET A 56 6.08 0.07 -11.56
CA MET A 56 6.02 -1.19 -12.29
C MET A 56 4.99 -2.14 -11.66
N GLU A 57 5.05 -2.33 -10.35
CA GLU A 57 4.10 -3.20 -9.64
C GLU A 57 2.68 -2.63 -9.67
N TYR A 58 2.52 -1.30 -9.55
CA TYR A 58 1.24 -0.63 -9.68
C TYR A 58 0.61 -0.89 -11.05
N GLN A 59 1.39 -0.68 -12.14
CA GLN A 59 0.93 -0.96 -13.50
C GLN A 59 0.62 -2.44 -13.71
N LEU A 60 1.40 -3.34 -13.10
CA LEU A 60 1.13 -4.78 -13.14
C LEU A 60 -0.20 -5.11 -12.46
N ALA A 61 -0.46 -4.52 -11.28
CA ALA A 61 -1.74 -4.69 -10.58
C ALA A 61 -2.92 -4.26 -11.45
N LEU A 62 -2.83 -3.09 -12.11
CA LEU A 62 -3.86 -2.64 -13.07
C LEU A 62 -4.04 -3.62 -14.23
N LYS A 63 -2.94 -4.14 -14.82
CA LYS A 63 -2.99 -5.13 -15.91
C LYS A 63 -3.61 -6.47 -15.50
N ILE A 64 -3.42 -6.89 -14.26
CA ILE A 64 -4.08 -8.08 -13.67
C ILE A 64 -5.58 -7.81 -13.43
N GLY A 65 -5.97 -6.52 -13.41
CA GLY A 65 -7.35 -6.07 -13.26
C GLY A 65 -7.74 -5.74 -11.82
N PHE A 66 -6.79 -5.39 -10.96
CA PHE A 66 -7.12 -4.68 -9.73
C PHE A 66 -7.64 -3.29 -10.07
N ARG A 67 -8.69 -2.88 -9.39
CA ARG A 67 -9.15 -1.49 -9.46
C ARG A 67 -8.27 -0.63 -8.56
N PRO A 68 -8.02 0.65 -8.90
CA PRO A 68 -7.16 1.52 -8.09
C PRO A 68 -7.51 1.54 -6.60
N GLU A 69 -8.81 1.57 -6.26
CA GLU A 69 -9.30 1.55 -4.88
C GLU A 69 -8.98 0.24 -4.11
N HIS A 70 -8.49 -0.78 -4.80
CA HIS A 70 -8.00 -2.03 -4.21
C HIS A 70 -6.48 -2.13 -4.26
N ILE A 71 -5.79 -1.01 -4.39
CA ILE A 71 -4.32 -0.95 -4.40
C ILE A 71 -3.83 -0.07 -3.26
N VAL A 72 -2.91 -0.61 -2.47
CA VAL A 72 -2.16 0.11 -1.44
C VAL A 72 -0.77 0.39 -2.00
N TYR A 73 -0.45 1.67 -2.24
CA TYR A 73 0.83 2.06 -2.82
C TYR A 73 1.80 2.52 -1.72
N ASN A 74 2.73 1.65 -1.39
CA ASN A 74 3.80 1.84 -0.41
C ASN A 74 5.14 2.22 -1.09
N GLY A 75 6.19 2.37 -0.26
CA GLY A 75 7.58 2.53 -0.69
C GLY A 75 7.99 3.97 -0.96
N PRO A 76 9.29 4.25 -0.89
CA PRO A 76 9.85 5.60 -0.82
C PRO A 76 10.08 6.26 -2.19
N GLY A 77 9.78 5.60 -3.28
CA GLY A 77 10.13 6.07 -4.62
C GLY A 77 8.94 6.00 -5.57
N LYS A 78 7.80 6.57 -5.17
CA LYS A 78 6.63 6.63 -6.03
C LYS A 78 6.86 7.61 -7.18
N GLY A 79 6.67 7.12 -8.39
CA GLY A 79 6.88 7.89 -9.60
C GLY A 79 5.59 8.50 -10.15
N LYS A 80 5.39 8.34 -11.46
CA LYS A 80 4.27 8.93 -12.19
C LYS A 80 2.91 8.36 -11.82
N MET A 81 2.88 7.14 -11.25
CA MET A 81 1.63 6.47 -10.89
C MET A 81 1.08 6.95 -9.53
N LEU A 82 1.81 7.78 -8.76
CA LEU A 82 1.34 8.38 -7.52
C LEU A 82 0.04 9.16 -7.72
N GLU A 83 0.04 10.11 -8.65
CA GLU A 83 -1.13 10.92 -8.97
C GLU A 83 -2.29 10.07 -9.46
N HIS A 84 -2.02 9.12 -10.36
CA HIS A 84 -3.05 8.19 -10.83
C HIS A 84 -3.67 7.39 -9.68
N CYS A 85 -2.86 6.90 -8.73
CA CYS A 85 -3.34 6.19 -7.55
C CYS A 85 -4.30 7.05 -6.73
N LEU A 86 -3.89 8.26 -6.36
CA LEU A 86 -4.70 9.18 -5.57
C LEU A 86 -6.01 9.55 -6.27
N LEU A 87 -5.93 10.01 -7.52
CA LEU A 87 -7.11 10.51 -8.25
C LEU A 87 -8.15 9.42 -8.56
N ASN A 88 -7.77 8.16 -8.47
CA ASN A 88 -8.64 7.01 -8.71
C ASN A 88 -8.97 6.20 -7.45
N GLY A 89 -8.80 6.79 -6.26
CA GLY A 89 -9.27 6.22 -5.00
C GLY A 89 -8.37 5.13 -4.38
N GLY A 90 -7.11 5.01 -4.84
CA GLY A 90 -6.14 4.12 -4.23
C GLY A 90 -5.65 4.66 -2.88
N LEU A 91 -5.23 3.75 -2.00
CA LEU A 91 -4.59 4.11 -0.73
C LEU A 91 -3.08 4.32 -0.94
N LEU A 92 -2.58 5.48 -0.56
CA LEU A 92 -1.17 5.83 -0.70
C LEU A 92 -0.52 6.07 0.66
N ASN A 93 0.54 5.34 0.97
CA ASN A 93 1.32 5.55 2.19
C ASN A 93 2.51 6.47 1.90
N VAL A 94 2.50 7.65 2.50
CA VAL A 94 3.57 8.65 2.40
C VAL A 94 4.83 8.16 3.12
N ASP A 95 5.97 8.22 2.47
CA ASP A 95 7.25 7.73 3.00
C ASP A 95 8.27 8.86 3.25
N ASN A 96 8.04 10.04 2.68
CA ASN A 96 8.92 11.20 2.82
C ASN A 96 8.20 12.53 2.51
N MET A 97 8.83 13.67 2.89
CA MET A 97 8.26 15.00 2.72
C MET A 97 8.10 15.43 1.26
N GLU A 98 8.93 14.93 0.35
CA GLU A 98 8.78 15.23 -1.09
C GLU A 98 7.47 14.66 -1.62
N GLU A 99 7.15 13.41 -1.26
CA GLU A 99 5.87 12.79 -1.60
C GLU A 99 4.70 13.53 -0.96
N PHE A 100 4.81 13.90 0.32
CA PHE A 100 3.79 14.67 1.03
C PHE A 100 3.47 15.99 0.30
N ASN A 101 4.49 16.76 -0.06
CA ASN A 101 4.30 18.02 -0.79
C ASN A 101 3.65 17.81 -2.17
N LYS A 102 3.99 16.74 -2.89
CA LYS A 102 3.33 16.39 -4.16
C LYS A 102 1.85 16.10 -3.94
N ILE A 103 1.51 15.34 -2.89
CA ILE A 103 0.13 15.00 -2.53
C ILE A 103 -0.67 16.26 -2.18
N CYS A 104 -0.10 17.16 -1.37
CA CYS A 104 -0.74 18.44 -1.04
C CYS A 104 -1.06 19.25 -2.30
N ASN A 105 -0.13 19.32 -3.26
CA ASN A 105 -0.37 20.03 -4.52
C ASN A 105 -1.48 19.36 -5.35
N ILE A 106 -1.54 18.04 -5.38
CA ILE A 106 -2.62 17.31 -6.07
C ILE A 106 -3.97 17.59 -5.38
N ALA A 107 -4.01 17.56 -4.05
CA ALA A 107 -5.23 17.82 -3.28
C ALA A 107 -5.75 19.26 -3.47
N LEU A 108 -4.86 20.25 -3.45
CA LEU A 108 -5.22 21.66 -3.71
C LEU A 108 -5.83 21.87 -5.09
N ASN A 109 -5.39 21.08 -6.08
CA ASN A 109 -5.92 21.14 -7.45
C ASN A 109 -7.19 20.30 -7.66
N ASN A 110 -7.61 19.52 -6.66
CA ASN A 110 -8.78 18.63 -6.73
C ASN A 110 -9.58 18.71 -5.41
N PRO A 111 -10.07 19.88 -5.01
CA PRO A 111 -10.68 20.11 -3.69
C PRO A 111 -12.00 19.36 -3.48
N GLU A 112 -12.59 18.82 -4.56
CA GLU A 112 -13.83 18.05 -4.51
C GLU A 112 -13.60 16.55 -4.23
N LYS A 113 -12.33 16.11 -4.14
CA LYS A 113 -11.99 14.70 -3.96
C LYS A 113 -11.52 14.38 -2.54
N ASP A 114 -11.92 13.24 -2.05
CA ASP A 114 -11.35 12.63 -0.85
C ASP A 114 -10.19 11.69 -1.23
N PHE A 115 -9.11 11.74 -0.46
CA PHE A 115 -7.92 10.93 -0.70
C PHE A 115 -7.63 9.99 0.46
N GLY A 116 -7.41 8.71 0.17
CA GLY A 116 -6.95 7.71 1.14
C GLY A 116 -5.43 7.82 1.33
N ILE A 117 -4.99 8.41 2.44
CA ILE A 117 -3.57 8.62 2.73
C ILE A 117 -3.22 7.97 4.06
N GLY A 118 -2.16 7.14 4.05
CA GLY A 118 -1.45 6.69 5.23
C GLY A 118 -0.13 7.42 5.36
N ILE A 119 0.41 7.50 6.56
CA ILE A 119 1.74 8.06 6.82
C ILE A 119 2.60 6.98 7.43
N ARG A 120 3.77 6.73 6.82
CA ARG A 120 4.78 5.86 7.39
C ARG A 120 5.67 6.66 8.32
N VAL A 121 5.66 6.31 9.59
CA VAL A 121 6.46 6.96 10.63
C VAL A 121 7.71 6.14 10.92
N ASN A 122 8.82 6.85 11.17
CA ASN A 122 10.06 6.33 11.68
C ASN A 122 10.37 6.93 13.06
N PHE A 123 10.80 6.10 14.00
CA PHE A 123 11.20 6.53 15.34
C PHE A 123 12.19 5.51 15.92
N ASP A 124 13.01 5.95 16.87
CA ASP A 124 13.96 5.06 17.54
C ASP A 124 13.23 4.13 18.53
N ILE A 125 13.35 2.84 18.29
CA ILE A 125 12.84 1.78 19.19
C ILE A 125 13.90 1.24 20.13
N GLY A 126 15.04 1.94 20.29
CA GLY A 126 16.12 1.59 21.21
C GLY A 126 17.04 0.45 20.73
N ASN A 127 16.97 0.06 19.49
CA ASN A 127 17.76 -1.05 18.91
C ASN A 127 18.94 -0.60 18.01
N GLN A 128 19.24 0.70 17.96
CA GLN A 128 20.28 1.34 17.12
C GLN A 128 20.09 1.12 15.60
N LEU A 129 18.95 0.62 15.16
CA LEU A 129 18.63 0.43 13.75
C LEU A 129 17.72 1.57 13.27
N HIS A 130 18.33 2.64 12.74
CA HIS A 130 17.57 3.69 12.09
C HIS A 130 17.03 3.19 10.75
N SER A 131 15.71 3.22 10.58
CA SER A 131 15.09 2.98 9.29
C SER A 131 15.36 4.17 8.37
N ARG A 132 15.69 3.91 7.10
CA ARG A 132 15.74 4.94 6.05
C ARG A 132 14.38 5.26 5.45
N PHE A 133 13.33 4.68 5.97
CA PHE A 133 11.97 4.77 5.43
C PHE A 133 11.05 5.45 6.43
N GLY A 134 10.11 6.22 5.91
CA GLY A 134 9.12 6.93 6.71
C GLY A 134 9.59 8.30 7.17
N LEU A 135 8.63 9.10 7.60
CA LEU A 135 8.87 10.42 8.18
C LEU A 135 9.40 10.24 9.62
N ASP A 136 10.51 10.86 9.92
CA ASP A 136 11.16 10.77 11.23
C ASP A 136 10.50 11.75 12.20
N ILE A 137 9.90 11.20 13.28
CA ILE A 137 9.22 12.02 14.29
C ILE A 137 10.18 12.73 15.26
N GLU A 138 11.46 12.33 15.30
CA GLU A 138 12.46 12.87 16.23
C GLU A 138 13.26 14.02 15.63
N ASN A 139 13.32 14.10 14.28
CA ASN A 139 14.04 15.17 13.58
C ASN A 139 13.22 16.44 13.32
N GLY A 140 11.92 16.43 13.71
CA GLY A 140 11.02 17.56 13.52
C GLY A 140 10.19 17.56 12.23
N ASP A 141 10.20 16.48 11.44
CA ASP A 141 9.39 16.39 10.21
C ASP A 141 7.88 16.57 10.45
N PHE A 142 7.43 16.51 11.70
CA PHE A 142 6.03 16.63 12.12
C PHE A 142 5.69 17.91 12.89
N VAL A 143 6.61 18.87 13.01
CA VAL A 143 6.46 19.99 13.98
C VAL A 143 6.04 21.31 13.32
N ASP A 144 5.87 21.38 12.00
CA ASP A 144 5.50 22.63 11.29
C ASP A 144 4.13 22.55 10.63
#